data_7af7da5cbfd34360ae87307956f40dce
#
_entry.id   7af7da5cbfd34360ae87307956f40dce
#
_cell.length_a   1.000
_cell.length_b   1.000
_cell.length_c   1.000
_cell.angle_alpha   90.00
_cell.angle_beta   90.00
_cell.angle_gamma   90.00
#
_symmetry.space_group_name_H-M   'P 1'
#
loop_
_entity.id
_entity.type
_entity.pdbx_description
1 polymer ?
#
loop_
_entity_poly.entity_id
_entity_poly.type
_entity_poly.pdbx_seq_one_letter_code
_entity_poly.pdbx_strand_id
1 'polypeptide(L)'
;MVTTRIPVAALRNSLAVLGVLLLVSSCDKTRVFDEYKALDGKWKKDNKVSFSFDQKDTVSKYNMFINVRNNNSYPYNNLFLIVELQEPGSKLVKVDTLEYPMANPDGTLMGEGFTDIKESKLWYKEKVRFPKPGKYTVSIQQAVRKGGAVPGVNELEGVTDVGFRIESTE
;
A
#
# COMPACT_ATOMS: atom_id res chain seq x y z
N MET A 1 -32.31 -47.79 25.99
CA MET A 1 -31.25 -46.80 25.73
C MET A 1 -30.84 -46.92 24.26
N VAL A 2 -31.21 -45.95 23.42
CA VAL A 2 -30.84 -45.91 22.00
C VAL A 2 -29.55 -45.10 21.88
N THR A 3 -28.45 -45.77 21.66
CA THR A 3 -27.14 -45.13 21.42
C THR A 3 -27.04 -44.74 19.95
N THR A 4 -27.26 -43.47 19.64
CA THR A 4 -27.14 -42.92 18.29
C THR A 4 -25.64 -42.77 17.99
N ARG A 5 -25.09 -43.65 17.16
CA ARG A 5 -23.69 -43.53 16.69
C ARG A 5 -23.63 -42.49 15.59
N ILE A 6 -22.96 -41.37 15.85
CA ILE A 6 -22.67 -40.34 14.84
C ILE A 6 -21.69 -40.94 13.82
N PRO A 7 -21.98 -40.94 12.50
CA PRO A 7 -21.09 -41.50 11.50
C PRO A 7 -19.78 -40.70 11.42
N VAL A 8 -18.65 -41.38 11.43
CA VAL A 8 -17.31 -40.79 11.40
C VAL A 8 -17.11 -39.81 10.22
N ALA A 9 -17.80 -40.06 9.10
CA ALA A 9 -17.83 -39.19 7.95
C ALA A 9 -18.42 -37.78 8.24
N ALA A 10 -19.46 -37.71 9.05
CA ALA A 10 -20.11 -36.46 9.44
C ALA A 10 -19.15 -35.64 10.35
N LEU A 11 -18.48 -36.30 11.27
CA LEU A 11 -17.50 -35.65 12.15
C LEU A 11 -16.30 -35.07 11.37
N ARG A 12 -15.79 -35.83 10.38
CA ARG A 12 -14.69 -35.40 9.52
C ARG A 12 -15.07 -34.19 8.66
N ASN A 13 -16.27 -34.17 8.09
CA ASN A 13 -16.79 -33.04 7.31
C ASN A 13 -17.04 -31.81 8.18
N SER A 14 -17.55 -31.96 9.39
CA SER A 14 -17.74 -30.85 10.34
C SER A 14 -16.42 -30.23 10.78
N LEU A 15 -15.38 -31.04 10.98
CA LEU A 15 -14.05 -30.53 11.33
C LEU A 15 -13.40 -29.76 10.17
N ALA A 16 -13.60 -30.22 8.93
CA ALA A 16 -13.12 -29.54 7.72
C ALA A 16 -13.81 -28.18 7.52
N VAL A 17 -15.13 -28.11 7.71
CA VAL A 17 -15.90 -26.84 7.63
C VAL A 17 -15.51 -25.87 8.73
N LEU A 18 -15.31 -26.36 9.97
CA LEU A 18 -14.85 -25.52 11.08
C LEU A 18 -13.42 -24.98 10.84
N GLY A 19 -12.52 -25.79 10.26
CA GLY A 19 -11.18 -25.37 9.88
C GLY A 19 -11.18 -24.25 8.82
N VAL A 20 -12.06 -24.34 7.83
CA VAL A 20 -12.21 -23.31 6.79
C VAL A 20 -12.78 -21.98 7.34
N LEU A 21 -13.74 -22.06 8.28
CA LEU A 21 -14.31 -20.86 8.92
C LEU A 21 -13.28 -20.10 9.77
N LEU A 22 -12.30 -20.76 10.36
CA LEU A 22 -11.25 -20.13 11.17
C LEU A 22 -10.21 -19.35 10.33
N LEU A 23 -10.11 -19.61 9.03
CA LEU A 23 -9.14 -18.98 8.14
C LEU A 23 -9.61 -17.60 7.62
N VAL A 24 -10.88 -17.22 7.77
CA VAL A 24 -11.44 -15.97 7.25
C VAL A 24 -11.47 -14.80 8.24
N SER A 25 -10.96 -14.94 9.46
CA SER A 25 -11.05 -13.90 10.50
C SER A 25 -9.73 -13.13 10.72
N SER A 26 -8.93 -12.88 9.66
CA SER A 26 -7.80 -11.97 9.73
C SER A 26 -8.27 -10.53 9.53
N CYS A 27 -8.94 -9.95 10.52
CA CYS A 27 -9.21 -8.51 10.55
C CYS A 27 -7.93 -7.77 10.98
N ASP A 28 -7.34 -7.03 10.07
CA ASP A 28 -6.29 -6.06 10.40
C ASP A 28 -6.92 -4.87 11.14
N LYS A 29 -6.82 -4.91 12.48
CA LYS A 29 -7.46 -3.93 13.37
C LYS A 29 -6.82 -2.54 13.29
N THR A 30 -5.61 -2.43 12.79
CA THR A 30 -4.88 -1.16 12.68
C THR A 30 -5.25 -0.39 11.44
N ARG A 31 -5.79 -1.06 10.42
CA ARG A 31 -6.12 -0.47 9.12
C ARG A 31 -7.27 0.54 9.22
N VAL A 32 -6.98 1.80 8.93
CA VAL A 32 -7.95 2.91 8.86
C VAL A 32 -8.33 3.22 7.42
N PHE A 33 -7.35 3.20 6.52
CA PHE A 33 -7.53 3.41 5.08
C PHE A 33 -6.54 2.55 4.32
N ASP A 34 -6.97 1.95 3.21
CA ASP A 34 -6.11 1.14 2.35
C ASP A 34 -6.74 1.01 0.96
N GLU A 35 -6.20 1.74 -0.01
CA GLU A 35 -6.65 1.71 -1.40
C GLU A 35 -5.48 1.57 -2.35
N TYR A 36 -5.71 0.91 -3.49
CA TYR A 36 -4.76 0.73 -4.58
C TYR A 36 -5.34 1.25 -5.89
N LYS A 37 -4.46 1.73 -6.76
CA LYS A 37 -4.76 2.06 -8.16
C LYS A 37 -3.81 1.35 -9.08
N ALA A 38 -4.36 0.61 -10.04
CA ALA A 38 -3.61 -0.09 -11.06
C ALA A 38 -3.03 0.88 -12.09
N LEU A 39 -1.82 0.56 -12.57
CA LEU A 39 -1.05 1.34 -13.54
C LEU A 39 -0.68 0.54 -14.79
N ASP A 40 -1.23 -0.63 -14.96
CA ASP A 40 -1.00 -1.53 -16.10
C ASP A 40 0.49 -1.80 -16.42
N GLY A 41 1.34 -1.81 -15.39
CA GLY A 41 2.78 -2.06 -15.52
C GLY A 41 3.62 -0.87 -16.02
N LYS A 42 3.02 0.32 -16.18
CA LYS A 42 3.71 1.55 -16.59
C LYS A 42 3.19 2.77 -15.86
N TRP A 43 4.06 3.48 -15.18
CA TRP A 43 3.71 4.72 -14.49
C TRP A 43 4.23 5.93 -15.26
N LYS A 44 3.33 6.65 -15.93
CA LYS A 44 3.68 7.88 -16.65
C LYS A 44 4.05 8.98 -15.66
N LYS A 45 5.08 9.78 -16.02
CA LYS A 45 5.59 10.89 -15.20
C LYS A 45 4.49 11.88 -14.80
N ASP A 46 3.58 12.19 -15.71
CA ASP A 46 2.52 13.17 -15.48
C ASP A 46 1.26 12.56 -14.85
N ASN A 47 1.24 11.25 -14.60
CA ASN A 47 0.14 10.57 -13.96
C ASN A 47 0.27 10.66 -12.43
N LYS A 48 -0.42 11.61 -11.82
CA LYS A 48 -0.58 11.68 -10.37
C LYS A 48 -1.63 10.69 -9.90
N VAL A 49 -1.22 9.74 -9.09
CA VAL A 49 -2.13 8.78 -8.43
C VAL A 49 -2.65 9.41 -7.15
N SER A 50 -3.96 9.68 -7.09
CA SER A 50 -4.55 10.42 -5.97
C SER A 50 -5.51 9.57 -5.18
N PHE A 51 -5.48 9.70 -3.85
CA PHE A 51 -6.34 9.04 -2.88
C PHE A 51 -7.04 10.10 -2.04
N SER A 52 -8.29 9.86 -1.68
CA SER A 52 -9.03 10.76 -0.79
C SER A 52 -9.66 9.96 0.34
N PHE A 53 -9.54 10.46 1.54
CA PHE A 53 -10.13 9.84 2.73
C PHE A 53 -10.72 10.91 3.66
N ASP A 54 -11.77 10.52 4.38
CA ASP A 54 -12.39 11.38 5.38
C ASP A 54 -11.82 11.07 6.76
N GLN A 55 -11.24 12.08 7.41
CA GLN A 55 -10.74 11.97 8.78
C GLN A 55 -11.60 12.78 9.73
N LYS A 56 -12.12 12.13 10.76
CA LYS A 56 -12.95 12.74 11.80
C LYS A 56 -12.18 12.95 13.11
N ASP A 57 -11.27 12.04 13.40
CA ASP A 57 -10.46 12.07 14.62
C ASP A 57 -9.23 12.96 14.44
N THR A 58 -9.13 14.00 15.26
CA THR A 58 -8.03 14.97 15.25
C THR A 58 -7.05 14.79 16.41
N VAL A 59 -7.27 13.78 17.26
CA VAL A 59 -6.49 13.53 18.50
C VAL A 59 -5.51 12.38 18.33
N SER A 60 -5.97 11.26 17.80
CA SER A 60 -5.16 10.05 17.63
C SER A 60 -4.02 10.24 16.64
N LYS A 61 -3.01 9.38 16.75
CA LYS A 61 -1.85 9.35 15.87
C LYS A 61 -1.98 8.21 14.87
N TYR A 62 -1.46 8.45 13.68
CA TYR A 62 -1.54 7.54 12.55
C TYR A 62 -0.19 7.39 11.88
N ASN A 63 0.06 6.22 11.35
CA ASN A 63 1.17 5.95 10.43
C ASN A 63 0.64 5.92 9.01
N MET A 64 1.36 6.55 8.09
CA MET A 64 1.03 6.58 6.67
C MET A 64 2.07 5.81 5.87
N PHE A 65 1.59 5.03 4.91
CA PHE A 65 2.43 4.22 4.03
C PHE A 65 2.04 4.44 2.58
N ILE A 66 3.03 4.30 1.71
CA ILE A 66 2.85 4.16 0.27
C ILE A 66 3.15 2.71 -0.06
N ASN A 67 2.18 2.02 -0.65
CA ASN A 67 2.38 0.66 -1.11
C ASN A 67 2.68 0.69 -2.61
N VAL A 68 3.70 -0.03 -3.03
CA VAL A 68 4.07 -0.12 -4.45
C VAL A 68 4.18 -1.58 -4.83
N ARG A 69 3.43 -1.98 -5.86
CA ARG A 69 3.59 -3.29 -6.49
C ARG A 69 4.37 -3.13 -7.77
N ASN A 70 5.40 -3.93 -7.92
CA ASN A 70 6.23 -3.96 -9.11
C ASN A 70 6.57 -5.39 -9.54
N ASN A 71 6.82 -5.55 -10.82
CA ASN A 71 7.27 -6.82 -11.39
C ASN A 71 8.75 -6.76 -11.79
N ASN A 72 9.26 -7.86 -12.35
CA ASN A 72 10.66 -7.99 -12.75
C ASN A 72 11.10 -7.04 -13.90
N SER A 73 10.17 -6.32 -14.53
CA SER A 73 10.49 -5.28 -15.52
C SER A 73 10.88 -3.95 -14.90
N TYR A 74 10.81 -3.81 -13.55
CA TYR A 74 11.25 -2.61 -12.87
C TYR A 74 12.78 -2.47 -12.97
N PRO A 75 13.32 -1.40 -13.62
CA PRO A 75 14.72 -1.39 -14.03
C PRO A 75 15.66 -0.64 -13.08
N TYR A 76 15.18 -0.15 -11.92
CA TYR A 76 15.96 0.71 -11.02
C TYR A 76 16.13 0.09 -9.64
N ASN A 77 17.22 0.46 -8.95
CA ASN A 77 17.48 0.03 -7.56
C ASN A 77 16.77 0.89 -6.51
N ASN A 78 16.24 2.04 -6.92
CA ASN A 78 15.54 2.99 -6.05
C ASN A 78 14.29 3.54 -6.73
N LEU A 79 13.40 4.12 -5.94
CA LEU A 79 12.19 4.79 -6.38
C LEU A 79 12.13 6.19 -5.77
N PHE A 80 12.08 7.21 -6.63
CA PHE A 80 11.83 8.59 -6.21
C PHE A 80 10.36 8.94 -6.39
N LEU A 81 9.76 9.51 -5.34
CA LEU A 81 8.38 9.95 -5.34
C LEU A 81 8.26 11.41 -4.92
N ILE A 82 7.31 12.11 -5.54
CA ILE A 82 6.78 13.38 -5.04
C ILE A 82 5.40 13.08 -4.47
N VAL A 83 5.19 13.46 -3.21
CA VAL A 83 3.91 13.25 -2.50
C VAL A 83 3.35 14.60 -2.09
N GLU A 84 2.14 14.87 -2.52
CA GLU A 84 1.38 16.06 -2.19
C GLU A 84 0.27 15.71 -1.20
N LEU A 85 0.21 16.38 -0.06
CA LEU A 85 -0.86 16.25 0.93
C LEU A 85 -1.65 17.55 1.02
N GLN A 86 -2.94 17.49 0.70
CA GLN A 86 -3.89 18.59 0.81
C GLN A 86 -4.83 18.36 1.99
N GLU A 87 -4.91 19.37 2.87
CA GLU A 87 -5.81 19.38 4.04
C GLU A 87 -7.20 19.88 3.66
N PRO A 88 -8.25 19.52 4.43
CA PRO A 88 -9.60 20.00 4.23
C PRO A 88 -9.70 21.53 4.19
N GLY A 89 -10.36 22.06 3.15
CA GLY A 89 -10.57 23.50 2.97
C GLY A 89 -9.31 24.32 2.67
N SER A 90 -8.14 23.70 2.51
CA SER A 90 -6.88 24.38 2.21
C SER A 90 -6.61 24.39 0.70
N LYS A 91 -6.14 25.53 0.19
CA LYS A 91 -5.54 25.63 -1.15
C LYS A 91 -4.04 25.31 -1.12
N LEU A 92 -3.44 25.31 0.07
CA LEU A 92 -2.02 24.97 0.24
C LEU A 92 -1.84 23.45 0.24
N VAL A 93 -0.84 23.00 -0.47
CA VAL A 93 -0.42 21.59 -0.57
C VAL A 93 0.94 21.45 0.08
N LYS A 94 1.07 20.49 0.99
CA LYS A 94 2.38 20.09 1.54
C LYS A 94 3.01 19.11 0.55
N VAL A 95 4.24 19.38 0.14
CA VAL A 95 4.96 18.57 -0.84
C VAL A 95 6.19 17.96 -0.20
N ASP A 96 6.30 16.64 -0.29
CA ASP A 96 7.46 15.88 0.18
C ASP A 96 8.11 15.16 -1.01
N THR A 97 9.45 15.10 -1.03
CA THR A 97 10.21 14.29 -1.97
C THR A 97 10.85 13.13 -1.21
N LEU A 98 10.63 11.92 -1.68
CA LEU A 98 11.00 10.70 -0.99
C LEU A 98 11.85 9.81 -1.92
N GLU A 99 12.78 9.09 -1.33
CA GLU A 99 13.58 8.06 -2.00
C GLU A 99 13.51 6.76 -1.20
N TYR A 100 13.29 5.67 -1.91
CA TYR A 100 13.22 4.32 -1.32
C TYR A 100 14.11 3.35 -2.08
N PRO A 101 14.84 2.46 -1.40
CA PRO A 101 15.50 1.32 -2.04
C PRO A 101 14.42 0.34 -2.54
N MET A 102 14.60 -0.17 -3.76
CA MET A 102 13.71 -1.16 -4.39
C MET A 102 14.41 -2.46 -4.72
N ALA A 103 15.73 -2.49 -4.61
CA ALA A 103 16.54 -3.69 -4.83
C ALA A 103 17.63 -3.86 -3.77
N ASN A 104 17.97 -5.10 -3.51
CA ASN A 104 19.14 -5.48 -2.69
C ASN A 104 20.46 -5.21 -3.44
N PRO A 105 21.61 -5.24 -2.76
CA PRO A 105 22.92 -5.04 -3.41
C PRO A 105 23.25 -6.05 -4.52
N ASP A 106 22.63 -7.25 -4.49
CA ASP A 106 22.77 -8.27 -5.51
C ASP A 106 21.83 -8.06 -6.73
N GLY A 107 21.02 -6.99 -6.70
CA GLY A 107 20.08 -6.65 -7.77
C GLY A 107 18.71 -7.34 -7.65
N THR A 108 18.47 -8.19 -6.67
CA THR A 108 17.15 -8.80 -6.43
C THR A 108 16.17 -7.75 -5.93
N LEU A 109 14.95 -7.74 -6.48
CA LEU A 109 13.91 -6.80 -6.06
C LEU A 109 13.49 -7.05 -4.61
N MET A 110 13.36 -5.97 -3.84
CA MET A 110 12.83 -5.97 -2.48
C MET A 110 11.30 -6.10 -2.51
N GLY A 111 10.73 -6.36 -1.33
CA GLY A 111 9.28 -6.50 -1.14
C GLY A 111 8.84 -7.94 -0.95
N GLU A 112 7.58 -8.12 -0.61
CA GLU A 112 6.95 -9.42 -0.33
C GLU A 112 6.14 -9.89 -1.55
N GLY A 113 6.12 -11.21 -1.82
CA GLY A 113 5.32 -11.80 -2.89
C GLY A 113 5.82 -13.17 -3.31
N PHE A 114 4.90 -14.00 -3.79
CA PHE A 114 5.16 -15.39 -4.20
C PHE A 114 5.41 -15.56 -5.71
N THR A 115 5.13 -14.51 -6.49
CA THR A 115 5.27 -14.50 -7.94
C THR A 115 6.26 -13.44 -8.37
N ASP A 116 6.24 -13.08 -9.65
CA ASP A 116 7.02 -11.96 -10.22
C ASP A 116 6.59 -10.59 -9.69
N ILE A 117 5.45 -10.48 -9.01
CA ILE A 117 5.00 -9.24 -8.40
C ILE A 117 5.48 -9.17 -6.96
N LYS A 118 6.20 -8.10 -6.63
CA LYS A 118 6.65 -7.75 -5.30
C LYS A 118 5.85 -6.55 -4.79
N GLU A 119 5.44 -6.61 -3.54
CA GLU A 119 4.79 -5.50 -2.85
C GLU A 119 5.75 -4.93 -1.80
N SER A 120 5.99 -3.63 -1.86
CA SER A 120 6.78 -2.88 -0.90
C SER A 120 5.86 -1.93 -0.13
N LYS A 121 5.83 -2.07 1.20
CA LYS A 121 5.15 -1.15 2.12
C LYS A 121 6.16 -0.11 2.59
N LEU A 122 6.09 1.09 2.02
CA LEU A 122 7.06 2.17 2.20
C LEU A 122 6.56 3.17 3.24
N TRP A 123 7.36 3.48 4.25
CA TRP A 123 7.04 4.47 5.25
C TRP A 123 6.97 5.87 4.63
N TYR A 124 5.81 6.55 4.80
CA TYR A 124 5.66 7.95 4.39
C TYR A 124 5.75 8.90 5.58
N LYS A 125 4.90 8.73 6.58
CA LYS A 125 4.94 9.53 7.81
C LYS A 125 4.58 8.68 9.02
N GLU A 126 5.25 8.95 10.14
CA GLU A 126 5.04 8.25 11.40
C GLU A 126 4.36 9.16 12.43
N LYS A 127 3.41 8.60 13.18
CA LYS A 127 2.74 9.24 14.32
C LYS A 127 2.15 10.63 14.00
N VAL A 128 1.61 10.78 12.82
CA VAL A 128 0.98 12.02 12.35
C VAL A 128 -0.38 12.22 13.00
N ARG A 129 -0.70 13.47 13.33
CA ARG A 129 -2.06 13.90 13.68
C ARG A 129 -2.66 14.65 12.51
N PHE A 130 -3.96 14.47 12.32
CA PHE A 130 -4.74 15.24 11.37
C PHE A 130 -5.39 16.43 12.08
N PRO A 131 -4.90 17.67 11.90
CA PRO A 131 -5.32 18.81 12.73
C PRO A 131 -6.75 19.29 12.47
N LYS A 132 -7.34 18.86 11.35
CA LYS A 132 -8.69 19.28 10.94
C LYS A 132 -9.54 18.06 10.57
N PRO A 133 -10.81 18.01 10.95
CA PRO A 133 -11.72 17.00 10.42
C PRO A 133 -12.07 17.32 8.97
N GLY A 134 -12.36 16.31 8.16
CA GLY A 134 -12.81 16.44 6.79
C GLY A 134 -11.99 15.64 5.78
N LYS A 135 -12.19 15.97 4.51
CA LYS A 135 -11.61 15.25 3.38
C LYS A 135 -10.17 15.69 3.12
N TYR A 136 -9.24 14.76 3.27
CA TYR A 136 -7.84 14.87 2.86
C TYR A 136 -7.64 14.27 1.49
N THR A 137 -6.68 14.81 0.73
CA THR A 137 -6.25 14.23 -0.55
C THR A 137 -4.75 14.07 -0.54
N VAL A 138 -4.27 12.87 -0.91
CA VAL A 138 -2.87 12.55 -1.13
C VAL A 138 -2.69 12.25 -2.60
N SER A 139 -1.73 12.91 -3.25
CA SER A 139 -1.37 12.66 -4.65
C SER A 139 0.10 12.23 -4.71
N ILE A 140 0.35 11.11 -5.38
CA ILE A 140 1.67 10.49 -5.49
C ILE A 140 2.08 10.49 -6.95
N GLN A 141 3.31 10.92 -7.23
CA GLN A 141 3.88 10.99 -8.57
C GLN A 141 5.29 10.41 -8.56
N GLN A 142 5.65 9.64 -9.58
CA GLN A 142 7.01 9.18 -9.74
C GLN A 142 7.93 10.34 -10.18
N ALA A 143 9.16 10.37 -9.66
CA ALA A 143 10.16 11.37 -9.97
C ALA A 143 11.52 10.72 -10.29
N VAL A 144 11.51 9.50 -10.83
CA VAL A 144 12.69 8.72 -11.16
C VAL A 144 13.48 9.39 -12.27
N ARG A 145 14.80 9.38 -12.15
CA ARG A 145 15.73 9.86 -13.19
C ARG A 145 16.73 8.75 -13.53
N LYS A 146 17.07 8.65 -14.80
CA LYS A 146 18.16 7.77 -15.21
C LYS A 146 19.48 8.36 -14.74
N GLY A 147 20.39 7.53 -14.23
CA GLY A 147 21.70 7.99 -13.74
C GLY A 147 22.42 8.91 -14.73
N GLY A 148 22.87 10.09 -14.28
CA GLY A 148 23.51 11.10 -15.10
C GLY A 148 22.58 11.94 -16.00
N ALA A 149 21.26 11.67 -16.03
CA ALA A 149 20.33 12.44 -16.84
C ALA A 149 19.61 13.53 -16.02
N VAL A 150 19.43 14.71 -16.63
CA VAL A 150 18.65 15.82 -16.05
C VAL A 150 17.14 15.55 -16.15
N PRO A 151 16.59 15.10 -17.32
CA PRO A 151 15.15 14.85 -17.43
C PRO A 151 14.75 13.60 -16.65
N GLY A 152 13.55 13.65 -16.05
CA GLY A 152 12.93 12.48 -15.42
C GLY A 152 12.49 11.44 -16.45
N VAL A 153 12.30 10.20 -15.99
CA VAL A 153 11.78 9.08 -16.79
C VAL A 153 10.34 9.36 -17.17
N ASN A 154 9.99 9.35 -18.45
CA ASN A 154 8.64 9.63 -18.91
C ASN A 154 7.65 8.51 -18.57
N GLU A 155 8.07 7.25 -18.70
CA GLU A 155 7.32 6.07 -18.32
C GLU A 155 8.20 5.16 -17.47
N LEU A 156 7.82 4.95 -16.22
CA LEU A 156 8.48 4.04 -15.30
C LEU A 156 7.86 2.65 -15.49
N GLU A 157 8.64 1.75 -16.06
CA GLU A 157 8.22 0.37 -16.31
C GLU A 157 8.21 -0.46 -15.03
N GLY A 158 7.40 -1.51 -15.03
CA GLY A 158 7.37 -2.51 -13.98
C GLY A 158 6.52 -2.16 -12.76
N VAL A 159 6.03 -0.94 -12.60
CA VAL A 159 5.09 -0.58 -11.52
C VAL A 159 3.67 -0.95 -11.96
N THR A 160 3.07 -1.92 -11.26
CA THR A 160 1.72 -2.42 -11.58
C THR A 160 0.63 -1.71 -10.79
N ASP A 161 0.92 -1.35 -9.54
CA ASP A 161 -0.03 -0.69 -8.65
C ASP A 161 0.67 0.29 -7.71
N VAL A 162 -0.04 1.34 -7.36
CA VAL A 162 0.31 2.24 -6.26
C VAL A 162 -0.84 2.28 -5.28
N GLY A 163 -0.54 2.13 -3.99
CA GLY A 163 -1.50 2.17 -2.91
C GLY A 163 -1.13 3.25 -1.89
N PHE A 164 -2.13 3.66 -1.14
CA PHE A 164 -1.96 4.51 0.04
C PHE A 164 -2.67 3.89 1.22
N ARG A 165 -1.96 3.79 2.36
CA ARG A 165 -2.44 3.13 3.56
C ARG A 165 -2.24 3.98 4.78
N ILE A 166 -3.24 3.99 5.66
CA ILE A 166 -3.21 4.65 6.97
C ILE A 166 -3.51 3.60 8.03
N GLU A 167 -2.67 3.56 9.05
CA GLU A 167 -2.82 2.67 10.21
C GLU A 167 -2.93 3.49 11.50
N SER A 168 -3.79 3.05 12.41
CA SER A 168 -3.78 3.53 13.79
C SER A 168 -2.48 3.10 14.48
N THR A 169 -1.98 3.93 15.38
CA THR A 169 -0.82 3.59 16.24
C THR A 169 -1.23 2.90 17.54
N GLU A 170 -2.55 2.75 17.79
CA GLU A 170 -3.14 2.17 19.00
C GLU A 170 -3.85 0.85 18.69
#